data_22e5344b7afc0094b1d0629331ec9149
#
_entry.id   22e5344b7afc0094b1d0629331ec9149
#
_cell.length_a   1.000
_cell.length_b   1.000
_cell.length_c   1.000
_cell.angle_alpha   90.00
_cell.angle_beta   90.00
_cell.angle_gamma   90.00
#
_symmetry.space_group_name_H-M   'P 1'
#
loop_
_entity.id
_entity.type
_entity.pdbx_description
1 polymer ?
#
loop_
_entity_poly.entity_id
_entity_poly.type
_entity_poly.pdbx_seq_one_letter_code
_entity_poly.pdbx_strand_id
1 'polypeptide(L)'
;DANFIDINNLILPYWLLNGDELEELFLESGDFNNYNQASLLQKVITENKKKYNSELENISFDTPVKFILNEVITCLSNLSRETKDYKKTNEIAIKEAHQCFNDESAKINHYFTKIYTFEEPKSQNYSKGTYADGSIDKFISRIKSKVNDKRLNFLLGEITEDVTFEDTLKHLIAYEETKHSNITIIDLSGVPFDVLSITVSLISRIIFEYGYFIND
;
A
#
# COMPACT_ATOMS: atom_id res chain seq x y z
N ASP A 1 8.19 -21.83 28.98
CA ASP A 1 6.94 -21.20 28.53
C ASP A 1 7.10 -20.83 27.06
N ALA A 2 6.05 -20.99 26.26
CA ALA A 2 6.02 -20.60 24.85
C ALA A 2 5.36 -19.22 24.72
N ASN A 3 5.81 -18.41 23.78
CA ASN A 3 5.10 -17.24 23.32
C ASN A 3 3.97 -17.69 22.38
N PHE A 4 2.76 -17.20 22.58
CA PHE A 4 1.60 -17.56 21.75
C PHE A 4 1.06 -16.32 21.04
N ILE A 5 1.02 -16.38 19.73
CA ILE A 5 0.52 -15.32 18.85
C ILE A 5 -0.69 -15.86 18.09
N ASP A 6 -1.80 -15.15 18.12
CA ASP A 6 -2.99 -15.40 17.32
C ASP A 6 -3.45 -14.14 16.59
N ILE A 7 -4.55 -14.22 15.85
CA ILE A 7 -5.10 -13.09 15.06
C ILE A 7 -5.39 -11.84 15.91
N ASN A 8 -5.59 -11.97 17.23
CA ASN A 8 -5.95 -10.83 18.09
C ASN A 8 -4.73 -10.04 18.55
N ASN A 9 -3.54 -10.65 18.57
CA ASN A 9 -2.31 -10.00 18.99
C ASN A 9 -1.21 -10.00 17.90
N LEU A 10 -1.44 -10.64 16.75
CA LEU A 10 -0.56 -10.55 15.60
C LEU A 10 -0.56 -9.13 15.05
N ILE A 11 0.62 -8.56 14.81
CA ILE A 11 0.81 -7.27 14.15
C ILE A 11 1.90 -7.42 13.10
N LEU A 12 1.49 -7.33 11.84
CA LEU A 12 2.37 -7.41 10.68
C LEU A 12 2.13 -6.19 9.79
N PRO A 13 2.95 -5.14 9.89
CA PRO A 13 2.73 -3.93 9.10
C PRO A 13 2.78 -4.19 7.59
N TYR A 14 1.76 -3.74 6.86
CA TYR A 14 1.63 -3.90 5.40
C TYR A 14 2.82 -3.32 4.61
N TRP A 15 3.51 -2.33 5.16
CA TRP A 15 4.66 -1.71 4.53
C TRP A 15 5.91 -2.62 4.54
N LEU A 16 5.89 -3.73 5.28
CA LEU A 16 6.91 -4.78 5.22
C LEU A 16 6.71 -5.73 4.03
N LEU A 17 5.56 -5.69 3.36
CA LEU A 17 5.30 -6.50 2.17
C LEU A 17 6.23 -6.08 1.02
N ASN A 18 6.75 -7.07 0.30
CA ASN A 18 7.46 -6.86 -0.96
C ASN A 18 6.48 -6.63 -2.12
N GLY A 19 7.02 -6.40 -3.31
CA GLY A 19 6.21 -6.08 -4.49
C GLY A 19 5.23 -7.19 -4.86
N ASP A 20 5.68 -8.43 -4.90
CA ASP A 20 4.85 -9.58 -5.25
C ASP A 20 3.73 -9.79 -4.23
N GLU A 21 4.03 -9.67 -2.93
CA GLU A 21 3.06 -9.77 -1.84
C GLU A 21 2.01 -8.63 -1.89
N LEU A 22 2.43 -7.40 -2.26
CA LEU A 22 1.51 -6.27 -2.45
C LEU A 22 0.60 -6.48 -3.66
N GLU A 23 1.13 -7.02 -4.76
CA GLU A 23 0.32 -7.34 -5.94
C GLU A 23 -0.67 -8.46 -5.63
N GLU A 24 -0.24 -9.55 -5.00
CA GLU A 24 -1.14 -10.64 -4.58
C GLU A 24 -2.25 -10.13 -3.64
N LEU A 25 -1.91 -9.20 -2.74
CA LEU A 25 -2.88 -8.61 -1.81
C LEU A 25 -3.94 -7.77 -2.51
N PHE A 26 -3.57 -6.93 -3.48
CA PHE A 26 -4.46 -5.90 -4.02
C PHE A 26 -4.98 -6.17 -5.43
N LEU A 27 -4.29 -6.98 -6.23
CA LEU A 27 -4.71 -7.28 -7.60
C LEU A 27 -5.55 -8.57 -7.67
N GLU A 28 -6.31 -8.72 -8.74
CA GLU A 28 -7.12 -9.91 -8.99
C GLU A 28 -6.57 -10.66 -10.20
N SER A 29 -6.23 -11.93 -10.01
CA SER A 29 -5.83 -12.80 -11.11
C SER A 29 -6.92 -12.85 -12.16
N GLY A 30 -6.57 -12.55 -13.42
CA GLY A 30 -7.51 -12.65 -14.55
C GLY A 30 -8.32 -11.38 -14.82
N ASP A 31 -8.14 -10.29 -14.09
CA ASP A 31 -8.69 -8.98 -14.49
C ASP A 31 -8.03 -8.50 -15.79
N PHE A 32 -8.85 -8.13 -16.79
CA PHE A 32 -8.36 -7.63 -18.08
C PHE A 32 -7.43 -6.39 -17.93
N ASN A 33 -7.67 -5.57 -16.91
CA ASN A 33 -6.88 -4.37 -16.62
C ASN A 33 -5.72 -4.61 -15.66
N ASN A 34 -5.44 -5.86 -15.27
CA ASN A 34 -4.48 -6.19 -14.22
C ASN A 34 -3.10 -5.55 -14.46
N TYR A 35 -2.59 -5.59 -15.69
CA TYR A 35 -1.30 -5.00 -16.03
C TYR A 35 -1.26 -3.48 -15.79
N ASN A 36 -2.30 -2.75 -16.20
CA ASN A 36 -2.39 -1.30 -15.99
C ASN A 36 -2.55 -0.98 -14.50
N GLN A 37 -3.34 -1.78 -13.77
CA GLN A 37 -3.55 -1.64 -12.33
C GLN A 37 -2.24 -1.90 -11.57
N ALA A 38 -1.48 -2.94 -11.92
CA ALA A 38 -0.17 -3.25 -11.34
C ALA A 38 0.82 -2.11 -11.56
N SER A 39 0.99 -1.66 -12.80
CA SER A 39 1.90 -0.56 -13.13
C SER A 39 1.56 0.74 -12.38
N LEU A 40 0.27 1.05 -12.25
CA LEU A 40 -0.19 2.22 -11.51
C LEU A 40 0.04 2.07 -10.01
N LEU A 41 -0.26 0.90 -9.43
CA LEU A 41 -0.03 0.58 -8.02
C LEU A 41 1.45 0.71 -7.66
N GLN A 42 2.32 0.08 -8.46
CA GLN A 42 3.77 0.16 -8.29
C GLN A 42 4.25 1.61 -8.27
N LYS A 43 3.80 2.41 -9.22
CA LYS A 43 4.17 3.82 -9.34
C LYS A 43 3.73 4.64 -8.14
N VAL A 44 2.45 4.55 -7.76
CA VAL A 44 1.88 5.34 -6.67
C VAL A 44 2.49 4.95 -5.32
N ILE A 45 2.67 3.65 -5.05
CA ILE A 45 3.31 3.19 -3.80
C ILE A 45 4.78 3.62 -3.77
N THR A 46 5.52 3.48 -4.87
CA THR A 46 6.93 3.89 -4.91
C THR A 46 7.10 5.39 -4.62
N GLU A 47 6.26 6.24 -5.20
CA GLU A 47 6.30 7.68 -4.90
C GLU A 47 5.93 7.98 -3.44
N ASN A 48 4.99 7.25 -2.86
CA ASN A 48 4.64 7.41 -1.45
C ASN A 48 5.77 6.91 -0.52
N LYS A 49 6.42 5.78 -0.84
CA LYS A 49 7.62 5.30 -0.15
C LYS A 49 8.73 6.36 -0.15
N LYS A 50 9.05 6.96 -1.30
CA LYS A 50 10.05 8.03 -1.43
C LYS A 50 9.71 9.26 -0.59
N LYS A 51 8.42 9.62 -0.50
CA LYS A 51 7.95 10.75 0.31
C LYS A 51 8.29 10.58 1.80
N TYR A 52 8.18 9.36 2.33
CA TYR A 52 8.35 9.07 3.75
C TYR A 52 9.74 8.55 4.14
N ASN A 53 10.61 8.27 3.17
CA ASN A 53 11.95 7.73 3.41
C ASN A 53 12.98 8.45 2.54
N SER A 54 12.96 9.78 2.59
CA SER A 54 13.82 10.63 1.75
C SER A 54 15.31 10.50 2.02
N GLU A 55 15.69 9.88 3.14
CA GLU A 55 17.06 9.59 3.53
C GLU A 55 17.63 8.34 2.86
N LEU A 56 16.77 7.51 2.26
CA LEU A 56 17.17 6.28 1.58
C LEU A 56 17.34 6.51 0.08
N GLU A 57 18.44 5.97 -0.46
CA GLU A 57 18.67 5.93 -1.90
C GLU A 57 18.01 4.68 -2.52
N ASN A 58 17.65 4.77 -3.81
CA ASN A 58 17.20 3.64 -4.63
C ASN A 58 15.93 2.92 -4.12
N ILE A 59 14.95 3.67 -3.60
CA ILE A 59 13.66 3.11 -3.22
C ILE A 59 12.90 2.62 -4.45
N SER A 60 12.50 1.35 -4.42
CA SER A 60 11.65 0.70 -5.42
C SER A 60 10.32 0.27 -4.81
N PHE A 61 9.43 -0.25 -5.66
CA PHE A 61 8.19 -0.87 -5.20
C PHE A 61 8.43 -2.05 -4.24
N ASP A 62 9.50 -2.81 -4.50
CA ASP A 62 9.88 -3.99 -3.74
C ASP A 62 10.57 -3.68 -2.39
N THR A 63 11.06 -2.45 -2.21
CA THR A 63 11.74 -2.06 -0.97
C THR A 63 10.75 -2.03 0.21
N PRO A 64 10.96 -2.83 1.29
CA PRO A 64 10.03 -2.90 2.43
C PRO A 64 10.26 -1.72 3.39
N VAL A 65 9.75 -0.56 3.04
CA VAL A 65 9.84 0.67 3.83
C VAL A 65 8.47 1.33 3.97
N LYS A 66 8.35 2.18 5.00
CA LYS A 66 7.09 2.83 5.37
C LYS A 66 6.47 3.59 4.20
N PHE A 67 5.16 3.41 4.03
CA PHE A 67 4.29 4.24 3.19
C PHE A 67 2.89 4.32 3.83
N ILE A 68 2.08 5.25 3.40
CA ILE A 68 0.74 5.49 3.97
C ILE A 68 -0.33 5.05 2.97
N LEU A 69 -0.98 3.93 3.28
CA LEU A 69 -1.95 3.30 2.38
C LEU A 69 -3.17 4.20 2.09
N ASN A 70 -3.63 4.97 3.06
CA ASN A 70 -4.72 5.93 2.87
C ASN A 70 -4.38 7.05 1.86
N GLU A 71 -3.12 7.49 1.81
CA GLU A 71 -2.67 8.44 0.79
C GLU A 71 -2.62 7.79 -0.60
N VAL A 72 -2.17 6.55 -0.69
CA VAL A 72 -2.20 5.77 -1.94
C VAL A 72 -3.63 5.67 -2.47
N ILE A 73 -4.60 5.31 -1.62
CA ILE A 73 -6.03 5.25 -1.97
C ILE A 73 -6.56 6.63 -2.41
N THR A 74 -6.13 7.68 -1.73
CA THR A 74 -6.50 9.07 -2.07
C THR A 74 -5.99 9.45 -3.47
N CYS A 75 -4.74 9.17 -3.77
CA CYS A 75 -4.14 9.40 -5.08
C CYS A 75 -4.86 8.62 -6.18
N LEU A 76 -5.06 7.32 -6.01
CA LEU A 76 -5.79 6.47 -6.96
C LEU A 76 -7.21 6.99 -7.20
N SER A 77 -7.90 7.43 -6.14
CA SER A 77 -9.24 8.00 -6.23
C SER A 77 -9.27 9.34 -6.95
N ASN A 78 -8.21 10.13 -6.92
CA ASN A 78 -8.07 11.34 -7.74
C ASN A 78 -7.82 10.99 -9.20
N LEU A 79 -6.89 10.07 -9.47
CA LEU A 79 -6.56 9.62 -10.83
C LEU A 79 -7.77 9.03 -11.57
N SER A 80 -8.66 8.30 -10.87
CA SER A 80 -9.88 7.73 -11.48
C SER A 80 -10.93 8.76 -11.87
N ARG A 81 -10.80 10.01 -11.41
CA ARG A 81 -11.77 11.10 -11.67
C ARG A 81 -11.16 12.33 -12.33
N GLU A 82 -9.84 12.28 -12.57
CA GLU A 82 -9.09 13.37 -13.18
C GLU A 82 -9.72 13.83 -14.49
N THR A 83 -9.85 15.13 -14.67
CA THR A 83 -10.13 15.75 -15.96
C THR A 83 -9.05 16.75 -16.32
N LYS A 84 -8.86 16.98 -17.62
CA LYS A 84 -7.82 17.84 -18.19
C LYS A 84 -8.48 18.89 -19.10
N ASP A 85 -7.89 20.07 -19.15
CA ASP A 85 -8.29 21.06 -20.15
C ASP A 85 -8.07 20.49 -21.56
N TYR A 86 -9.09 20.59 -22.42
CA TYR A 86 -9.05 20.03 -23.76
C TYR A 86 -7.99 20.71 -24.65
N LYS A 87 -7.77 22.02 -24.45
CA LYS A 87 -6.81 22.80 -25.22
C LYS A 87 -5.41 22.82 -24.59
N LYS A 88 -5.34 22.60 -23.28
CA LYS A 88 -4.12 22.60 -22.50
C LYS A 88 -4.00 21.26 -21.77
N THR A 89 -3.65 20.23 -22.50
CA THR A 89 -3.64 18.82 -22.03
C THR A 89 -2.77 18.57 -20.80
N ASN A 90 -1.85 19.47 -20.49
CA ASN A 90 -1.03 19.41 -19.28
C ASN A 90 -1.69 20.09 -18.07
N GLU A 91 -2.81 20.80 -18.27
CA GLU A 91 -3.53 21.48 -17.21
C GLU A 91 -4.65 20.59 -16.67
N ILE A 92 -4.53 20.23 -15.40
CA ILE A 92 -5.52 19.42 -14.69
C ILE A 92 -6.66 20.34 -14.23
N ALA A 93 -7.90 19.97 -14.54
CA ALA A 93 -9.09 20.78 -14.32
C ALA A 93 -9.69 20.53 -12.92
N ILE A 94 -8.95 20.90 -11.87
CA ILE A 94 -9.45 20.92 -10.49
C ILE A 94 -10.37 22.14 -10.32
N LYS A 95 -11.58 21.95 -9.74
CA LYS A 95 -12.58 23.05 -9.62
C LYS A 95 -12.10 24.24 -8.81
N GLU A 96 -11.30 24.00 -7.75
CA GLU A 96 -10.80 25.08 -6.89
C GLU A 96 -9.77 25.96 -7.62
N ALA A 97 -8.87 25.32 -8.37
CA ALA A 97 -7.87 25.98 -9.22
C ALA A 97 -7.26 24.96 -10.17
N HIS A 98 -7.24 25.24 -11.45
CA HIS A 98 -6.53 24.42 -12.42
C HIS A 98 -5.05 24.31 -12.06
N GLN A 99 -4.45 23.14 -12.22
CA GLN A 99 -3.08 22.86 -11.84
C GLN A 99 -2.25 22.36 -13.02
N CYS A 100 -1.04 22.89 -13.17
CA CYS A 100 -0.02 22.34 -14.03
C CYS A 100 1.09 21.73 -13.19
N PHE A 101 1.52 20.52 -13.53
CA PHE A 101 2.60 19.84 -12.85
C PHE A 101 3.80 19.70 -13.77
N ASN A 102 5.01 19.85 -13.22
CA ASN A 102 6.26 19.73 -13.99
C ASN A 102 6.47 18.31 -14.53
N ASP A 103 6.05 17.33 -13.73
CA ASP A 103 6.14 15.90 -14.04
C ASP A 103 5.04 15.10 -13.32
N GLU A 104 4.99 13.81 -13.59
CA GLU A 104 3.99 12.93 -13.01
C GLU A 104 4.21 12.65 -11.52
N SER A 105 5.46 12.67 -11.06
CA SER A 105 5.80 12.51 -9.64
C SER A 105 5.25 13.68 -8.82
N ALA A 106 5.42 14.92 -9.29
CA ALA A 106 4.83 16.11 -8.66
C ALA A 106 3.30 16.03 -8.57
N LYS A 107 2.64 15.55 -9.64
CA LYS A 107 1.19 15.33 -9.66
C LYS A 107 0.76 14.27 -8.64
N ILE A 108 1.43 13.11 -8.61
CA ILE A 108 1.13 12.03 -7.66
C ILE A 108 1.29 12.53 -6.22
N ASN A 109 2.37 13.22 -5.91
CA ASN A 109 2.62 13.79 -4.59
C ASN A 109 1.53 14.80 -4.19
N HIS A 110 1.08 15.63 -5.11
CA HIS A 110 -0.05 16.53 -4.87
C HIS A 110 -1.34 15.76 -4.55
N TYR A 111 -1.59 14.65 -5.23
CA TYR A 111 -2.79 13.83 -5.06
C TYR A 111 -2.81 13.00 -3.76
N PHE A 112 -1.71 12.88 -3.04
CA PHE A 112 -1.70 12.27 -1.71
C PHE A 112 -2.39 13.13 -0.63
N THR A 113 -2.51 14.43 -0.84
CA THR A 113 -2.88 15.38 0.21
C THR A 113 -4.36 15.35 0.59
N LYS A 114 -5.25 15.28 -0.39
CA LYS A 114 -6.71 15.26 -0.22
C LYS A 114 -7.43 14.75 -1.46
N ILE A 115 -8.70 14.47 -1.32
CA ILE A 115 -9.60 14.21 -2.44
C ILE A 115 -9.97 15.54 -3.13
N TYR A 116 -9.69 15.64 -4.42
CA TYR A 116 -10.03 16.80 -5.24
C TYR A 116 -11.35 16.61 -5.96
N THR A 117 -12.00 17.73 -6.25
CA THR A 117 -13.17 17.80 -7.14
C THR A 117 -12.71 18.32 -8.50
N PHE A 118 -13.05 17.60 -9.56
CA PHE A 118 -12.66 17.93 -10.93
C PHE A 118 -13.83 18.51 -11.70
N GLU A 119 -13.55 19.30 -12.75
CA GLU A 119 -14.55 19.75 -13.70
C GLU A 119 -15.18 18.57 -14.44
N GLU A 120 -16.48 18.70 -14.76
CA GLU A 120 -17.19 17.67 -15.51
C GLU A 120 -16.65 17.56 -16.94
N PRO A 121 -16.45 16.33 -17.47
CA PRO A 121 -16.08 16.17 -18.87
C PRO A 121 -17.12 16.83 -19.79
N LYS A 122 -16.69 17.80 -20.58
CA LYS A 122 -17.54 18.52 -21.55
C LYS A 122 -16.80 18.59 -22.87
N SER A 123 -17.51 18.30 -23.97
CA SER A 123 -16.96 18.43 -25.32
C SER A 123 -16.33 19.81 -25.53
N GLN A 124 -15.08 19.80 -26.01
CA GLN A 124 -14.26 20.97 -26.30
C GLN A 124 -13.76 21.80 -25.10
N ASN A 125 -14.12 21.43 -23.86
CA ASN A 125 -13.63 22.08 -22.65
C ASN A 125 -12.73 21.16 -21.85
N TYR A 126 -13.27 20.03 -21.37
CA TYR A 126 -12.57 19.12 -20.49
C TYR A 126 -12.65 17.68 -20.99
N SER A 127 -11.51 17.02 -21.05
CA SER A 127 -11.39 15.60 -21.39
C SER A 127 -11.12 14.78 -20.13
N LYS A 128 -11.45 13.49 -20.17
CA LYS A 128 -11.07 12.53 -19.11
C LYS A 128 -9.56 12.37 -19.03
N GLY A 129 -9.03 12.24 -17.82
CA GLY A 129 -7.66 11.84 -17.59
C GLY A 129 -7.39 10.37 -17.99
N THR A 130 -6.13 9.97 -17.97
CA THR A 130 -5.68 8.66 -18.47
C THR A 130 -6.39 7.49 -17.79
N TYR A 131 -6.66 7.58 -16.49
CA TYR A 131 -7.27 6.52 -15.68
C TYR A 131 -8.74 6.81 -15.33
N ALA A 132 -9.33 7.86 -15.88
CA ALA A 132 -10.71 8.26 -15.62
C ALA A 132 -11.72 7.61 -16.60
N ASP A 133 -11.37 6.49 -17.17
CA ASP A 133 -12.17 5.65 -18.06
C ASP A 133 -12.97 4.56 -17.35
N GLY A 134 -12.80 4.44 -16.02
CA GLY A 134 -13.41 3.40 -15.20
C GLY A 134 -12.57 2.13 -15.04
N SER A 135 -11.41 2.03 -15.71
CA SER A 135 -10.56 0.83 -15.70
C SER A 135 -9.99 0.48 -14.31
N ILE A 136 -9.87 1.47 -13.43
CA ILE A 136 -9.33 1.30 -12.08
C ILE A 136 -10.37 1.38 -10.96
N ASP A 137 -11.65 1.62 -11.25
CA ASP A 137 -12.68 1.83 -10.21
C ASP A 137 -12.92 0.58 -9.35
N LYS A 138 -12.99 -0.60 -9.97
CA LYS A 138 -13.11 -1.88 -9.26
C LYS A 138 -11.90 -2.17 -8.39
N PHE A 139 -10.72 -1.88 -8.89
CA PHE A 139 -9.46 -2.02 -8.19
C PHE A 139 -9.41 -1.15 -6.92
N ILE A 140 -9.76 0.15 -7.03
CA ILE A 140 -9.85 1.05 -5.88
C ILE A 140 -10.87 0.55 -4.85
N SER A 141 -12.04 0.10 -5.31
CA SER A 141 -13.10 -0.43 -4.45
C SER A 141 -12.62 -1.66 -3.68
N ARG A 142 -11.81 -2.53 -4.32
CA ARG A 142 -11.22 -3.72 -3.70
C ARG A 142 -10.22 -3.35 -2.61
N ILE A 143 -9.30 -2.42 -2.88
CA ILE A 143 -8.35 -1.94 -1.88
C ILE A 143 -9.11 -1.38 -0.66
N LYS A 144 -10.09 -0.51 -0.89
CA LYS A 144 -10.93 0.06 0.17
C LYS A 144 -11.66 -1.02 0.97
N SER A 145 -12.18 -2.04 0.31
CA SER A 145 -12.86 -3.16 0.98
C SER A 145 -11.91 -3.93 1.90
N LYS A 146 -10.68 -4.22 1.45
CA LYS A 146 -9.68 -4.90 2.27
C LYS A 146 -9.23 -4.06 3.46
N VAL A 147 -8.99 -2.77 3.28
CA VAL A 147 -8.62 -1.86 4.37
C VAL A 147 -9.72 -1.74 5.43
N ASN A 148 -10.98 -1.81 5.01
CA ASN A 148 -12.12 -1.76 5.94
C ASN A 148 -12.52 -3.13 6.53
N ASP A 149 -11.88 -4.21 6.13
CA ASP A 149 -12.14 -5.54 6.70
C ASP A 149 -11.42 -5.69 8.06
N LYS A 150 -12.19 -5.72 9.13
CA LYS A 150 -11.66 -5.87 10.49
C LYS A 150 -10.79 -7.11 10.70
N ARG A 151 -11.01 -8.17 9.91
CA ARG A 151 -10.21 -9.40 9.96
C ARG A 151 -8.78 -9.19 9.45
N LEU A 152 -8.54 -8.10 8.70
CA LEU A 152 -7.23 -7.71 8.19
C LEU A 152 -6.56 -6.62 9.02
N ASN A 153 -7.11 -6.25 10.19
CA ASN A 153 -6.53 -5.20 11.03
C ASN A 153 -5.10 -5.51 11.48
N PHE A 154 -4.74 -6.78 11.63
CA PHE A 154 -3.39 -7.20 11.98
C PHE A 154 -2.34 -6.83 10.90
N LEU A 155 -2.80 -6.63 9.65
CA LEU A 155 -1.96 -6.33 8.48
C LEU A 155 -2.20 -4.90 7.96
N LEU A 156 -3.46 -4.48 7.84
CA LEU A 156 -3.86 -3.22 7.19
C LEU A 156 -4.46 -2.19 8.16
N GLY A 157 -4.58 -2.51 9.45
CA GLY A 157 -5.16 -1.60 10.44
C GLY A 157 -4.24 -0.43 10.78
N GLU A 158 -4.82 0.67 11.27
CA GLU A 158 -4.10 1.89 11.67
C GLU A 158 -2.95 1.63 12.65
N ILE A 159 -3.10 0.65 13.54
CA ILE A 159 -2.06 0.27 14.49
C ILE A 159 -0.76 -0.14 13.81
N THR A 160 -0.82 -0.64 12.57
CA THR A 160 0.36 -1.08 11.81
C THR A 160 1.19 0.08 11.27
N GLU A 161 0.64 1.28 11.22
CA GLU A 161 1.35 2.47 10.72
C GLU A 161 2.41 2.97 11.70
N ASP A 162 2.21 2.76 13.01
CA ASP A 162 3.10 3.25 14.07
C ASP A 162 4.08 2.20 14.59
N VAL A 163 3.92 0.94 14.19
CA VAL A 163 4.81 -0.17 14.60
C VAL A 163 6.08 -0.14 13.75
N THR A 164 7.23 -0.31 14.39
CA THR A 164 8.53 -0.41 13.72
C THR A 164 8.83 -1.84 13.29
N PHE A 165 9.82 -2.02 12.40
CA PHE A 165 10.34 -3.36 12.07
C PHE A 165 10.89 -4.06 13.31
N GLU A 166 11.60 -3.31 14.18
CA GLU A 166 12.16 -3.85 15.42
C GLU A 166 11.06 -4.38 16.37
N ASP A 167 9.95 -3.64 16.52
CA ASP A 167 8.82 -4.08 17.35
C ASP A 167 8.17 -5.34 16.79
N THR A 168 7.97 -5.41 15.46
CA THR A 168 7.46 -6.60 14.79
C THR A 168 8.37 -7.81 15.00
N LEU A 169 9.66 -7.62 14.81
CA LEU A 169 10.64 -8.70 15.00
C LEU A 169 10.68 -9.17 16.45
N LYS A 170 10.79 -8.25 17.42
CA LYS A 170 10.77 -8.59 18.85
C LYS A 170 9.52 -9.39 19.24
N HIS A 171 8.38 -9.01 18.70
CA HIS A 171 7.14 -9.73 18.93
C HIS A 171 7.16 -11.15 18.37
N LEU A 172 7.64 -11.33 17.12
CA LEU A 172 7.73 -12.64 16.48
C LEU A 172 8.71 -13.59 17.15
N ILE A 173 9.87 -13.08 17.61
CA ILE A 173 10.91 -13.92 18.26
C ILE A 173 10.78 -13.98 19.78
N ALA A 174 9.73 -13.40 20.35
CA ALA A 174 9.47 -13.36 21.81
C ALA A 174 10.60 -12.68 22.60
N TYR A 175 11.22 -11.65 22.04
CA TYR A 175 12.27 -10.90 22.72
C TYR A 175 11.69 -9.75 23.52
N GLU A 176 11.43 -9.97 24.80
CA GLU A 176 11.09 -8.94 25.78
C GLU A 176 12.24 -8.82 26.80
N GLU A 177 12.48 -7.58 27.31
CA GLU A 177 13.56 -7.33 28.29
C GLU A 177 13.43 -8.15 29.57
N THR A 178 12.20 -8.51 29.96
CA THR A 178 11.91 -9.21 31.22
C THR A 178 11.46 -10.66 31.05
N LYS A 179 11.10 -11.06 29.86
CA LYS A 179 10.63 -12.42 29.53
C LYS A 179 11.21 -12.87 28.20
N HIS A 180 11.95 -13.97 28.23
CA HIS A 180 12.44 -14.62 27.02
C HIS A 180 11.73 -15.97 26.84
N SER A 181 11.26 -16.25 25.65
CA SER A 181 10.77 -17.57 25.28
C SER A 181 11.60 -18.10 24.12
N ASN A 182 12.00 -19.36 24.22
CA ASN A 182 12.74 -20.03 23.14
C ASN A 182 11.82 -20.60 22.05
N ILE A 183 10.50 -20.50 22.24
CA ILE A 183 9.50 -21.04 21.32
C ILE A 183 8.40 -20.02 21.14
N THR A 184 8.10 -19.66 19.90
CA THR A 184 6.91 -18.91 19.51
C THR A 184 5.97 -19.82 18.73
N ILE A 185 4.72 -19.87 19.12
CA ILE A 185 3.64 -20.55 18.41
C ILE A 185 2.75 -19.48 17.79
N ILE A 186 2.61 -19.52 16.47
CA ILE A 186 1.77 -18.57 15.72
C ILE A 186 0.57 -19.33 15.18
N ASP A 187 -0.62 -19.04 15.73
CA ASP A 187 -1.88 -19.61 15.29
C ASP A 187 -2.53 -18.72 14.23
N LEU A 188 -2.51 -19.16 12.98
CA LEU A 188 -3.08 -18.46 11.83
C LEU A 188 -4.51 -18.93 11.50
N SER A 189 -5.16 -19.73 12.35
CA SER A 189 -6.51 -20.25 12.07
C SER A 189 -7.59 -19.18 11.89
N GLY A 190 -7.38 -17.98 12.44
CA GLY A 190 -8.26 -16.82 12.27
C GLY A 190 -7.99 -15.96 11.04
N VAL A 191 -6.89 -16.19 10.32
CA VAL A 191 -6.50 -15.40 9.15
C VAL A 191 -7.37 -15.79 7.94
N PRO A 192 -7.97 -14.82 7.22
CA PRO A 192 -8.73 -15.12 6.01
C PRO A 192 -7.89 -15.84 4.96
N PHE A 193 -8.50 -16.82 4.29
CA PHE A 193 -7.80 -17.70 3.35
C PHE A 193 -7.10 -16.94 2.21
N ASP A 194 -7.72 -15.85 1.73
CA ASP A 194 -7.21 -15.03 0.62
C ASP A 194 -5.96 -14.20 0.95
N VAL A 195 -5.57 -14.12 2.23
CA VAL A 195 -4.34 -13.45 2.69
C VAL A 195 -3.42 -14.38 3.49
N LEU A 196 -3.79 -15.65 3.64
CA LEU A 196 -3.02 -16.60 4.43
C LEU A 196 -1.63 -16.86 3.83
N SER A 197 -1.54 -17.03 2.49
CA SER A 197 -0.27 -17.22 1.78
C SER A 197 0.67 -16.04 2.00
N ILE A 198 0.17 -14.83 1.86
CA ILE A 198 0.92 -13.58 2.06
C ILE A 198 1.42 -13.47 3.51
N THR A 199 0.54 -13.79 4.48
CA THR A 199 0.89 -13.76 5.90
C THR A 199 2.02 -14.74 6.23
N VAL A 200 1.93 -15.96 5.74
CA VAL A 200 2.97 -16.99 5.93
C VAL A 200 4.27 -16.59 5.24
N SER A 201 4.19 -16.07 4.01
CA SER A 201 5.34 -15.58 3.25
C SER A 201 6.08 -14.48 4.02
N LEU A 202 5.36 -13.47 4.46
CA LEU A 202 5.93 -12.33 5.20
C LEU A 202 6.62 -12.78 6.50
N ILE A 203 5.95 -13.58 7.33
CA ILE A 203 6.52 -14.09 8.58
C ILE A 203 7.79 -14.91 8.30
N SER A 204 7.72 -15.83 7.33
CA SER A 204 8.85 -16.71 6.97
C SER A 204 10.03 -15.90 6.46
N ARG A 205 9.79 -14.87 5.62
CA ARG A 205 10.83 -14.00 5.09
C ARG A 205 11.50 -13.19 6.20
N ILE A 206 10.73 -12.57 7.09
CA ILE A 206 11.29 -11.79 8.21
C ILE A 206 12.20 -12.66 9.07
N ILE A 207 11.75 -13.87 9.45
CA ILE A 207 12.52 -14.77 10.31
C ILE A 207 13.76 -15.30 9.58
N PHE A 208 13.65 -15.63 8.28
CA PHE A 208 14.76 -16.12 7.48
C PHE A 208 15.85 -15.05 7.32
N GLU A 209 15.47 -13.84 6.93
CA GLU A 209 16.41 -12.73 6.76
C GLU A 209 17.09 -12.37 8.08
N TYR A 210 16.34 -12.32 9.18
CA TYR A 210 16.92 -12.10 10.51
C TYR A 210 17.93 -13.17 10.87
N GLY A 211 17.60 -14.46 10.67
CA GLY A 211 18.50 -15.55 10.94
C GLY A 211 19.77 -15.54 10.07
N TYR A 212 19.67 -15.06 8.84
CA TYR A 212 20.81 -14.89 7.95
C TYR A 212 21.77 -13.81 8.46
N PHE A 213 21.26 -12.64 8.82
CA PHE A 213 22.10 -11.52 9.28
C PHE A 213 22.73 -11.71 10.68
N ILE A 214 22.19 -12.60 11.53
CA ILE A 214 22.81 -12.90 12.84
C ILE A 214 24.00 -13.84 12.69
N ASN A 215 24.06 -14.67 11.65
CA ASN A 215 25.10 -15.68 11.46
C ASN A 215 26.30 -15.18 10.65
N ASP A 216 26.25 -13.95 10.14
CA ASP A 216 27.36 -13.23 9.50
C ASP A 216 28.06 -12.28 10.51
#